data_f061798d57b8d8eb117d121f11070d62
#
_entry.id   f061798d57b8d8eb117d121f11070d62
#
_cell.length_a   1.000
_cell.length_b   1.000
_cell.length_c   1.000
_cell.angle_alpha   90.00
_cell.angle_beta   90.00
_cell.angle_gamma   90.00
#
_symmetry.space_group_name_H-M   'P 1'
#
loop_
_entity.id
_entity.type
_entity.pdbx_description
1 polymer ?
#
loop_
_entity_poly.entity_id
_entity_poly.type
_entity_poly.pdbx_seq_one_letter_code
_entity_poly.pdbx_strand_id
1 'polypeptide(L)'
;LTTILISLAFNLLFAFVGGLLAVRYVPRFGAWRMSLAGYACQLTALLGLALIGRPDGATEGVFAVAMLALFLFGQGFGPGAHTMTFASLSYPTSLRGVGVGLNQTLMRSSSTLSLFLFPLLVASLDTAVFWVIALAPFIGLVSLLAIRWEPSGYDVDAEDYR
;
A
#
# COMPACT_ATOMS: atom_id res chain seq x y z
N LEU A 1 8.64 13.92 -21.48
CA LEU A 1 7.27 13.43 -21.64
C LEU A 1 7.25 11.89 -21.70
N THR A 2 8.10 11.27 -22.53
CA THR A 2 8.18 9.81 -22.70
C THR A 2 8.42 9.06 -21.37
N THR A 3 9.34 9.53 -20.55
CA THR A 3 9.65 8.92 -19.23
C THR A 3 8.43 8.95 -18.32
N ILE A 4 7.68 10.05 -18.31
CA ILE A 4 6.46 10.19 -17.50
C ILE A 4 5.39 9.21 -17.97
N LEU A 5 5.20 9.08 -19.28
CA LEU A 5 4.23 8.16 -19.86
C LEU A 5 4.58 6.70 -19.57
N ILE A 6 5.86 6.33 -19.68
CA ILE A 6 6.33 4.99 -19.33
C ILE A 6 6.11 4.69 -17.85
N SER A 7 6.46 5.62 -16.96
CA SER A 7 6.24 5.45 -15.51
C SER A 7 4.77 5.33 -15.16
N LEU A 8 3.91 6.12 -15.82
CA LEU A 8 2.46 6.05 -15.63
C LEU A 8 1.89 4.71 -16.11
N ALA A 9 2.28 4.25 -17.31
CA ALA A 9 1.85 2.97 -17.87
C ALA A 9 2.31 1.80 -16.98
N PHE A 10 3.55 1.85 -16.48
CA PHE A 10 4.09 0.85 -15.58
C PHE A 10 3.31 0.78 -14.25
N ASN A 11 3.02 1.94 -13.66
CA ASN A 11 2.21 2.03 -12.45
C ASN A 11 0.80 1.47 -12.66
N LEU A 12 0.13 1.90 -13.73
CA LEU A 12 -1.21 1.43 -14.07
C LEU A 12 -1.23 -0.09 -14.28
N LEU A 13 -0.24 -0.65 -15.01
CA LEU A 13 -0.20 -2.07 -15.29
C LEU A 13 -0.07 -2.91 -14.02
N PHE A 14 0.93 -2.65 -13.18
CA PHE A 14 1.20 -3.49 -12.01
C PHE A 14 0.19 -3.29 -10.89
N ALA A 15 -0.22 -2.05 -10.61
CA ALA A 15 -1.27 -1.78 -9.62
C ALA A 15 -2.64 -2.33 -10.07
N PHE A 16 -2.96 -2.23 -11.36
CA PHE A 16 -4.21 -2.76 -11.92
C PHE A 16 -4.25 -4.29 -11.87
N VAL A 17 -3.17 -4.97 -12.26
CA VAL A 17 -3.07 -6.44 -12.17
C VAL A 17 -3.19 -6.88 -10.71
N GLY A 18 -2.52 -6.19 -9.78
CA GLY A 18 -2.68 -6.43 -8.34
C GLY A 18 -4.13 -6.28 -7.89
N GLY A 19 -4.80 -5.22 -8.29
CA GLY A 19 -6.21 -4.96 -7.98
C GLY A 19 -7.17 -6.00 -8.55
N LEU A 20 -6.99 -6.42 -9.79
CA LEU A 20 -7.80 -7.49 -10.41
C LEU A 20 -7.65 -8.81 -9.64
N LEU A 21 -6.42 -9.17 -9.28
CA LEU A 21 -6.17 -10.36 -8.48
C LEU A 21 -6.77 -10.21 -7.07
N ALA A 22 -6.74 -9.00 -6.49
CA ALA A 22 -7.39 -8.74 -5.21
C ALA A 22 -8.89 -9.03 -5.28
N VAL A 23 -9.61 -8.51 -6.26
CA VAL A 23 -11.04 -8.77 -6.46
C VAL A 23 -11.33 -10.27 -6.63
N ARG A 24 -10.46 -10.98 -7.36
CA ARG A 24 -10.63 -12.41 -7.62
C ARG A 24 -10.42 -13.27 -6.40
N TYR A 25 -9.47 -12.91 -5.55
CA TYR A 25 -9.01 -13.78 -4.45
C TYR A 25 -9.53 -13.38 -3.07
N VAL A 26 -10.02 -12.15 -2.88
CA VAL A 26 -10.58 -11.67 -1.61
C VAL A 26 -11.67 -12.60 -1.05
N PRO A 27 -12.60 -13.16 -1.85
CA PRO A 27 -13.63 -14.05 -1.29
C PRO A 27 -13.09 -15.34 -0.69
N ARG A 28 -11.85 -15.73 -1.08
CA ARG A 28 -11.22 -16.99 -0.61
C ARG A 28 -10.25 -16.76 0.54
N PHE A 29 -9.48 -15.69 0.50
CA PHE A 29 -8.39 -15.46 1.44
C PHE A 29 -8.70 -14.42 2.50
N GLY A 30 -9.70 -13.57 2.26
CA GLY A 30 -10.07 -12.46 3.12
C GLY A 30 -9.19 -11.21 2.89
N ALA A 31 -9.71 -10.04 3.27
CA ALA A 31 -9.05 -8.77 3.09
C ALA A 31 -7.80 -8.63 3.99
N TRP A 32 -7.85 -9.18 5.20
CA TRP A 32 -6.74 -9.14 6.15
C TRP A 32 -5.48 -9.83 5.62
N ARG A 33 -5.60 -11.10 5.15
CA ARG A 33 -4.46 -11.87 4.63
C ARG A 33 -3.88 -11.25 3.37
N MET A 34 -4.74 -10.74 2.51
CA MET A 34 -4.31 -10.09 1.27
C MET A 34 -3.59 -8.78 1.54
N SER A 35 -4.07 -7.97 2.49
CA SER A 35 -3.37 -6.76 2.92
C SER A 35 -2.01 -7.08 3.55
N LEU A 36 -1.93 -8.15 4.34
CA LEU A 36 -0.67 -8.64 4.92
C LEU A 36 0.34 -9.01 3.82
N ALA A 37 -0.10 -9.79 2.82
CA ALA A 37 0.73 -10.17 1.69
C ALA A 37 1.17 -8.94 0.87
N GLY A 38 0.28 -7.97 0.66
CA GLY A 38 0.59 -6.71 -0.03
C GLY A 38 1.65 -5.88 0.69
N TYR A 39 1.52 -5.70 2.02
CA TYR A 39 2.55 -5.02 2.81
C TYR A 39 3.88 -5.78 2.84
N ALA A 40 3.86 -7.11 2.89
CA ALA A 40 5.08 -7.91 2.79
C ALA A 40 5.78 -7.72 1.44
N CYS A 41 5.04 -7.71 0.32
CA CYS A 41 5.58 -7.41 -1.00
C CYS A 41 6.20 -6.00 -1.04
N GLN A 42 5.51 -4.99 -0.51
CA GLN A 42 6.01 -3.62 -0.47
C GLN A 42 7.28 -3.49 0.37
N LEU A 43 7.29 -4.11 1.54
CA LEU A 43 8.45 -4.10 2.43
C LEU A 43 9.66 -4.77 1.77
N THR A 44 9.47 -5.95 1.18
CA THR A 44 10.52 -6.67 0.46
C THR A 44 11.07 -5.83 -0.70
N ALA A 45 10.19 -5.19 -1.46
CA ALA A 45 10.58 -4.33 -2.58
C ALA A 45 11.42 -3.13 -2.13
N LEU A 46 10.99 -2.43 -1.08
CA LEU A 46 11.72 -1.26 -0.56
C LEU A 46 13.05 -1.64 0.07
N LEU A 47 13.10 -2.75 0.81
CA LEU A 47 14.37 -3.29 1.34
C LEU A 47 15.31 -3.69 0.20
N GLY A 48 14.80 -4.33 -0.86
CA GLY A 48 15.58 -4.64 -2.04
C GLY A 48 16.17 -3.39 -2.71
N LEU A 49 15.38 -2.33 -2.88
CA LEU A 49 15.86 -1.05 -3.41
C LEU A 49 16.86 -0.36 -2.48
N ALA A 50 16.65 -0.43 -1.17
CA ALA A 50 17.57 0.13 -0.17
C ALA A 50 18.94 -0.56 -0.17
N LEU A 51 18.96 -1.87 -0.41
CA LEU A 51 20.21 -2.66 -0.44
C LEU A 51 21.01 -2.45 -1.73
N ILE A 52 20.35 -2.26 -2.87
CA ILE A 52 21.03 -2.00 -4.14
C ILE A 52 21.60 -0.59 -4.16
N GLY A 53 20.91 0.36 -3.58
CA GLY A 53 21.28 1.77 -3.68
C GLY A 53 21.13 2.32 -5.10
N ARG A 54 22.18 2.97 -5.62
CA ARG A 54 22.19 3.46 -7.01
C ARG A 54 22.60 2.32 -7.94
N PRO A 55 21.77 1.97 -8.93
CA PRO A 55 22.13 0.93 -9.88
C PRO A 55 23.24 1.44 -10.81
N ASP A 56 24.40 0.81 -10.77
CA ASP A 56 25.56 1.16 -11.59
C ASP A 56 25.67 0.30 -12.87
N GLY A 57 24.82 -0.73 -13.00
CA GLY A 57 24.85 -1.67 -14.11
C GLY A 57 23.47 -2.05 -14.65
N ALA A 58 23.44 -2.66 -15.84
CA ALA A 58 22.18 -3.10 -16.46
C ALA A 58 21.43 -4.14 -15.60
N THR A 59 22.15 -5.05 -14.93
CA THR A 59 21.57 -6.09 -14.08
C THR A 59 20.90 -5.48 -12.84
N GLU A 60 21.57 -4.54 -12.20
CA GLU A 60 21.02 -3.81 -11.04
C GLU A 60 19.83 -2.94 -11.42
N GLY A 61 19.88 -2.33 -12.61
CA GLY A 61 18.76 -1.58 -13.18
C GLY A 61 17.52 -2.45 -13.40
N VAL A 62 17.69 -3.66 -13.96
CA VAL A 62 16.58 -4.61 -14.12
C VAL A 62 16.02 -5.05 -12.79
N PHE A 63 16.88 -5.31 -11.81
CA PHE A 63 16.44 -5.66 -10.46
C PHE A 63 15.68 -4.52 -9.78
N ALA A 64 16.16 -3.27 -9.91
CA ALA A 64 15.46 -2.10 -9.37
C ALA A 64 14.05 -1.93 -9.98
N VAL A 65 13.93 -2.15 -11.29
CA VAL A 65 12.63 -2.13 -11.98
C VAL A 65 11.72 -3.26 -11.49
N ALA A 66 12.26 -4.47 -11.27
CA ALA A 66 11.50 -5.60 -10.73
C ALA A 66 11.02 -5.32 -9.29
N MET A 67 11.84 -4.71 -8.45
CA MET A 67 11.43 -4.30 -7.10
C MET A 67 10.34 -3.22 -7.14
N LEU A 68 10.45 -2.24 -8.04
CA LEU A 68 9.40 -1.24 -8.24
C LEU A 68 8.09 -1.89 -8.70
N ALA A 69 8.14 -2.85 -9.62
CA ALA A 69 6.97 -3.61 -10.06
C ALA A 69 6.31 -4.37 -8.91
N LEU A 70 7.13 -5.02 -8.07
CA LEU A 70 6.67 -5.73 -6.88
C LEU A 70 6.01 -4.80 -5.87
N PHE A 71 6.56 -3.60 -5.66
CA PHE A 71 5.97 -2.57 -4.80
C PHE A 71 4.58 -2.15 -5.29
N LEU A 72 4.46 -1.81 -6.58
CA LEU A 72 3.20 -1.37 -7.19
C LEU A 72 2.16 -2.50 -7.21
N PHE A 73 2.58 -3.72 -7.51
CA PHE A 73 1.73 -4.89 -7.41
C PHE A 73 1.22 -5.10 -5.98
N GLY A 74 2.10 -5.06 -4.97
CA GLY A 74 1.76 -5.18 -3.57
C GLY A 74 0.77 -4.11 -3.11
N GLN A 75 0.92 -2.87 -3.61
CA GLN A 75 -0.02 -1.78 -3.36
C GLN A 75 -1.42 -2.10 -3.92
N GLY A 76 -1.50 -2.53 -5.16
CA GLY A 76 -2.78 -2.88 -5.80
C GLY A 76 -3.44 -4.12 -5.22
N PHE A 77 -2.64 -5.16 -4.89
CA PHE A 77 -3.12 -6.42 -4.36
C PHE A 77 -3.56 -6.35 -2.89
N GLY A 78 -2.91 -5.53 -2.09
CA GLY A 78 -3.09 -5.45 -0.64
C GLY A 78 -3.74 -4.15 -0.19
N PRO A 79 -2.97 -3.25 0.45
CA PRO A 79 -3.52 -2.10 1.16
C PRO A 79 -4.31 -1.15 0.26
N GLY A 80 -3.88 -0.93 -0.98
CA GLY A 80 -4.57 -0.05 -1.92
C GLY A 80 -6.00 -0.50 -2.24
N ALA A 81 -6.20 -1.81 -2.42
CA ALA A 81 -7.52 -2.38 -2.69
C ALA A 81 -8.43 -2.44 -1.44
N HIS A 82 -7.85 -2.71 -0.27
CA HIS A 82 -8.62 -3.07 0.91
C HIS A 82 -8.80 -1.96 1.94
N THR A 83 -8.07 -0.83 1.85
CA THR A 83 -8.19 0.29 2.81
C THR A 83 -9.62 0.82 2.91
N MET A 84 -10.32 0.95 1.78
CA MET A 84 -11.72 1.38 1.79
C MET A 84 -12.66 0.33 2.36
N THR A 85 -12.39 -0.95 2.15
CA THR A 85 -13.14 -2.06 2.74
C THR A 85 -13.00 -2.04 4.26
N PHE A 86 -11.78 -1.91 4.78
CA PHE A 86 -11.56 -1.77 6.21
C PHE A 86 -12.28 -0.55 6.77
N ALA A 87 -12.11 0.62 6.14
CA ALA A 87 -12.76 1.85 6.60
C ALA A 87 -14.28 1.75 6.59
N SER A 88 -14.89 1.20 5.51
CA SER A 88 -16.35 1.11 5.40
C SER A 88 -16.99 0.09 6.34
N LEU A 89 -16.28 -0.99 6.67
CA LEU A 89 -16.76 -2.06 7.54
C LEU A 89 -16.36 -1.89 9.02
N SER A 90 -15.56 -0.86 9.34
CA SER A 90 -15.19 -0.55 10.73
C SER A 90 -16.19 0.34 11.45
N TYR A 91 -17.15 0.93 10.73
CA TYR A 91 -18.10 1.88 11.30
C TYR A 91 -19.55 1.40 11.09
N PRO A 92 -20.44 1.57 12.10
CA PRO A 92 -21.87 1.31 11.94
C PRO A 92 -22.46 2.22 10.85
N THR A 93 -23.57 1.80 10.25
CA THR A 93 -24.18 2.47 9.09
C THR A 93 -24.45 3.95 9.36
N SER A 94 -24.85 4.31 10.57
CA SER A 94 -25.12 5.69 10.99
C SER A 94 -23.89 6.62 10.96
N LEU A 95 -22.68 6.10 11.21
CA LEU A 95 -21.43 6.86 11.29
C LEU A 95 -20.48 6.58 10.11
N ARG A 96 -20.81 5.63 9.24
CA ARG A 96 -19.93 5.16 8.15
C ARG A 96 -19.48 6.29 7.23
N GLY A 97 -20.36 7.22 6.89
CA GLY A 97 -20.00 8.36 6.04
C GLY A 97 -18.93 9.26 6.67
N VAL A 98 -19.06 9.56 7.95
CA VAL A 98 -18.11 10.39 8.70
C VAL A 98 -16.79 9.65 8.87
N GLY A 99 -16.81 8.38 9.26
CA GLY A 99 -15.62 7.56 9.47
C GLY A 99 -14.80 7.37 8.19
N VAL A 100 -15.46 7.03 7.07
CA VAL A 100 -14.81 6.90 5.77
C VAL A 100 -14.29 8.24 5.27
N GLY A 101 -15.05 9.33 5.47
CA GLY A 101 -14.62 10.69 5.13
C GLY A 101 -13.36 11.12 5.88
N LEU A 102 -13.31 10.86 7.20
CA LEU A 102 -12.13 11.13 8.01
C LEU A 102 -10.91 10.32 7.54
N ASN A 103 -11.10 9.02 7.30
CA ASN A 103 -10.03 8.15 6.78
C ASN A 103 -9.47 8.68 5.45
N GLN A 104 -10.35 9.07 4.51
CA GLN A 104 -9.94 9.64 3.22
C GLN A 104 -9.20 10.97 3.38
N THR A 105 -9.66 11.84 4.28
CA THR A 105 -9.02 13.12 4.56
C THR A 105 -7.60 12.90 5.08
N LEU A 106 -7.41 11.99 6.03
CA LEU A 106 -6.09 11.66 6.58
C LEU A 106 -5.17 11.05 5.51
N MET A 107 -5.68 10.13 4.68
CA MET A 107 -4.91 9.54 3.59
C MET A 107 -4.46 10.60 2.56
N ARG A 108 -5.36 11.49 2.14
CA ARG A 108 -5.03 12.53 1.16
C ARG A 108 -4.07 13.58 1.72
N SER A 109 -4.27 13.99 2.98
CA SER A 109 -3.37 14.89 3.66
C SER A 109 -1.95 14.30 3.78
N SER A 110 -1.85 13.03 4.18
CA SER A 110 -0.57 12.31 4.26
C SER A 110 0.11 12.20 2.89
N SER A 111 -0.65 11.90 1.83
CA SER A 111 -0.13 11.82 0.46
C SER A 111 0.41 13.17 -0.01
N THR A 112 -0.33 14.24 0.25
CA THR A 112 0.09 15.61 -0.10
C THR A 112 1.37 15.99 0.65
N LEU A 113 1.41 15.74 1.96
CA LEU A 113 2.61 16.00 2.77
C LEU A 113 3.82 15.21 2.28
N SER A 114 3.62 13.95 1.90
CA SER A 114 4.68 13.10 1.37
C SER A 114 5.26 13.63 0.06
N LEU A 115 4.43 14.21 -0.83
CA LEU A 115 4.90 14.82 -2.07
C LEU A 115 5.83 16.02 -1.82
N PHE A 116 5.59 16.80 -0.76
CA PHE A 116 6.48 17.92 -0.38
C PHE A 116 7.74 17.44 0.34
N LEU A 117 7.61 16.43 1.20
CA LEU A 117 8.75 15.94 1.99
C LEU A 117 9.70 15.05 1.18
N PHE A 118 9.19 14.29 0.21
CA PHE A 118 9.98 13.32 -0.55
C PHE A 118 11.20 13.93 -1.24
N PRO A 119 11.12 15.05 -1.97
CA PRO A 119 12.29 15.68 -2.59
C PRO A 119 13.34 16.12 -1.56
N LEU A 120 12.91 16.62 -0.39
CA LEU A 120 13.79 17.02 0.70
C LEU A 120 14.52 15.82 1.32
N LEU A 121 13.79 14.72 1.52
CA LEU A 121 14.36 13.46 2.03
C LEU A 121 15.36 12.86 1.03
N VAL A 122 15.03 12.84 -0.25
CA VAL A 122 15.96 12.36 -1.30
C VAL A 122 17.21 13.23 -1.36
N ALA A 123 17.08 14.54 -1.27
CA ALA A 123 18.22 15.46 -1.29
C ALA A 123 19.16 15.28 -0.09
N SER A 124 18.63 14.89 1.08
CA SER A 124 19.41 14.74 2.31
C SER A 124 19.92 13.32 2.55
N LEU A 125 19.13 12.31 2.16
CA LEU A 125 19.40 10.90 2.47
C LEU A 125 19.82 10.07 1.25
N ASP A 126 19.68 10.63 0.04
CA ASP A 126 19.95 9.91 -1.22
C ASP A 126 19.20 8.55 -1.24
N THR A 127 19.90 7.46 -1.54
CA THR A 127 19.33 6.11 -1.57
C THR A 127 18.87 5.59 -0.21
N ALA A 128 19.42 6.14 0.88
CA ALA A 128 18.98 5.79 2.23
C ALA A 128 17.50 6.18 2.52
N VAL A 129 16.88 7.00 1.67
CA VAL A 129 15.44 7.33 1.74
C VAL A 129 14.56 6.08 1.69
N PHE A 130 14.96 5.01 1.00
CA PHE A 130 14.20 3.76 0.94
C PHE A 130 14.05 3.06 2.29
N TRP A 131 15.02 3.19 3.20
CA TRP A 131 14.90 2.70 4.58
C TRP A 131 13.81 3.45 5.36
N VAL A 132 13.74 4.77 5.16
CA VAL A 132 12.71 5.60 5.82
C VAL A 132 11.32 5.25 5.28
N ILE A 133 11.18 5.13 3.96
CA ILE A 133 9.89 4.78 3.34
C ILE A 133 9.45 3.36 3.73
N ALA A 134 10.39 2.43 3.92
CA ALA A 134 10.09 1.06 4.34
C ALA A 134 9.43 0.97 5.73
N LEU A 135 9.58 2.00 6.57
CA LEU A 135 8.86 2.08 7.85
C LEU A 135 7.34 2.08 7.68
N ALA A 136 6.82 2.67 6.59
CA ALA A 136 5.37 2.74 6.37
C ALA A 136 4.73 1.35 6.18
N PRO A 137 5.17 0.51 5.22
CA PRO A 137 4.62 -0.85 5.09
C PRO A 137 5.00 -1.75 6.28
N PHE A 138 6.12 -1.50 6.97
CA PHE A 138 6.48 -2.21 8.20
C PHE A 138 5.47 -1.93 9.32
N ILE A 139 5.15 -0.67 9.58
CA ILE A 139 4.13 -0.27 10.57
C ILE A 139 2.76 -0.85 10.17
N GLY A 140 2.39 -0.79 8.89
CA GLY A 140 1.16 -1.38 8.38
C GLY A 140 1.09 -2.89 8.62
N LEU A 141 2.18 -3.61 8.36
CA LEU A 141 2.30 -5.05 8.60
C LEU A 141 2.13 -5.38 10.10
N VAL A 142 2.86 -4.69 10.96
CA VAL A 142 2.81 -4.90 12.41
C VAL A 142 1.42 -4.59 12.95
N SER A 143 0.79 -3.51 12.49
CA SER A 143 -0.57 -3.14 12.89
C SER A 143 -1.60 -4.21 12.52
N LEU A 144 -1.53 -4.75 11.29
CA LEU A 144 -2.40 -5.85 10.86
C LEU A 144 -2.18 -7.13 11.66
N LEU A 145 -0.92 -7.45 11.98
CA LEU A 145 -0.60 -8.62 12.81
C LEU A 145 -1.11 -8.47 14.25
N ALA A 146 -1.10 -7.25 14.78
CA ALA A 146 -1.59 -6.96 16.14
C ALA A 146 -3.12 -7.04 16.22
N ILE A 147 -3.84 -6.45 15.23
CA ILE A 147 -5.30 -6.34 15.26
C ILE A 147 -5.97 -7.68 14.88
N ARG A 148 -5.42 -8.43 13.90
CA ARG A 148 -5.92 -9.71 13.40
C ARG A 148 -7.43 -9.73 13.09
N TRP A 149 -7.97 -8.61 12.62
CA TRP A 149 -9.39 -8.45 12.34
C TRP A 149 -9.67 -8.62 10.85
N GLU A 150 -10.65 -9.50 10.55
CA GLU A 150 -11.13 -9.72 9.17
C GLU A 150 -12.50 -9.03 9.01
N PRO A 151 -12.60 -7.99 8.19
CA PRO A 151 -13.85 -7.25 8.02
C PRO A 151 -14.92 -8.03 7.25
N SER A 152 -14.51 -9.04 6.47
CA SER A 152 -15.43 -9.81 5.63
C SER A 152 -16.33 -10.69 6.48
N GLY A 153 -17.62 -10.40 6.51
CA GLY A 153 -18.62 -11.16 7.27
C GLY A 153 -18.85 -10.66 8.70
N TYR A 154 -18.24 -9.55 9.10
CA TYR A 154 -18.52 -8.91 10.38
C TYR A 154 -19.66 -7.88 10.22
N ASP A 155 -20.71 -8.03 11.02
CA ASP A 155 -21.85 -7.10 11.03
C ASP A 155 -21.76 -6.15 12.22
N VAL A 156 -21.21 -4.97 11.96
CA VAL A 156 -21.05 -3.91 12.98
C VAL A 156 -22.40 -3.37 13.45
N ASP A 157 -23.40 -3.40 12.60
CA ASP A 157 -24.75 -2.89 12.93
C ASP A 157 -25.48 -3.83 13.89
N ALA A 158 -25.17 -5.13 13.91
CA ALA A 158 -25.76 -6.10 14.83
C ALA A 158 -25.28 -5.92 16.28
N GLU A 159 -24.11 -5.31 16.52
CA GLU A 159 -23.59 -5.03 17.85
C GLU A 159 -24.14 -3.71 18.45
N ASP A 160 -24.52 -2.74 17.61
CA ASP A 160 -24.99 -1.42 18.05
C ASP A 160 -26.40 -1.49 18.69
N TYR A 161 -27.11 -2.62 18.55
CA TYR A 161 -28.43 -2.88 19.13
C TYR A 161 -28.39 -3.73 20.42
N ARG A 162 -27.25 -4.00 21.00
CA ARG A 162 -27.06 -4.68 22.28
C ARG A 162 -26.55 -3.74 23.34
#